data_287230387f88a81e0dacbd09b93a182d
#
_entry.id   287230387f88a81e0dacbd09b93a182d
#
_cell.length_a   1.000
_cell.length_b   1.000
_cell.length_c   1.000
_cell.angle_alpha   90.00
_cell.angle_beta   90.00
_cell.angle_gamma   90.00
#
_symmetry.space_group_name_H-M   'P 1'
#
loop_
_entity.id
_entity.type
_entity.pdbx_description
1 polymer ?
#
loop_
_entity_poly.entity_id
_entity_poly.type
_entity_poly.pdbx_seq_one_letter_code
_entity_poly.pdbx_strand_id
1 'polypeptide(L)'
;MRNRALSILLAAASLLAGCGGGSDPKITVAVIGDMPYGTSPTDTSQFLANPAFINAINLDPDVSLVLHVGDIHSGKEFCTEAYDKAVFGQWKAFRSPLVYTPGDNEWADCHKIKEGGGSYNAATGKIDFALDAKGAQIDYAGGDPVANLQLVRSIYFAAPGKAIGGSTPMAVHSQAQEFDAAFPADKAYVENVWYEQSGVLFVTLNVPGGSNNDTDPWYGAPAMSAAQAQEVSARSQANNRWLATAFQRAMSNADRAVVIQLQADMWDLDGAAPSHVTQYKQFIDAIASNAKAFGKPVLLFNGDSHVYRSDNPLMAGAPCVIETAPGATAAPCNTASVPAATGNPDPYLNQPYGYNVPNFHRVTVHGSTTPLEWLKLTIDPAADAANGADAFGPFNWKRVKP
;
A
#
# COMPACT_ATOMS: atom_id res chain seq x y z
N MET A 1 -3.37 28.82 -78.08
CA MET A 1 -3.33 29.14 -76.63
C MET A 1 -2.86 27.88 -75.92
N ARG A 2 -1.65 27.91 -75.36
CA ARG A 2 -0.98 26.74 -74.80
C ARG A 2 -1.22 26.67 -73.29
N ASN A 3 -1.94 25.64 -72.81
CA ASN A 3 -2.05 25.32 -71.42
C ASN A 3 -0.78 24.58 -70.95
N ARG A 4 -0.09 25.17 -70.00
CA ARG A 4 1.00 24.51 -69.26
C ARG A 4 0.42 23.94 -67.98
N ALA A 5 0.41 22.61 -67.89
CA ALA A 5 0.14 21.88 -66.64
C ALA A 5 1.38 21.95 -65.75
N LEU A 6 1.20 22.41 -64.53
CA LEU A 6 2.22 22.49 -63.48
C LEU A 6 2.12 21.19 -62.63
N SER A 7 3.07 20.30 -62.78
CA SER A 7 3.15 19.08 -61.93
C SER A 7 3.83 19.43 -60.62
N ILE A 8 3.11 19.32 -59.52
CA ILE A 8 3.65 19.43 -58.16
C ILE A 8 4.10 18.04 -57.71
N LEU A 9 5.41 17.83 -57.59
CA LEU A 9 5.98 16.66 -56.93
C LEU A 9 5.83 16.84 -55.42
N LEU A 10 4.97 16.02 -54.76
CA LEU A 10 5.00 15.85 -53.30
C LEU A 10 6.16 14.91 -52.97
N ALA A 11 7.20 15.45 -52.33
CA ALA A 11 8.24 14.65 -51.69
C ALA A 11 7.70 14.19 -50.31
N ALA A 12 7.37 12.89 -50.24
CA ALA A 12 7.07 12.25 -48.94
C ALA A 12 8.38 12.07 -48.17
N ALA A 13 8.61 12.93 -47.20
CA ALA A 13 9.68 12.72 -46.20
C ALA A 13 9.21 11.64 -45.22
N SER A 14 9.70 10.43 -45.38
CA SER A 14 9.56 9.34 -44.43
C SER A 14 10.39 9.70 -43.18
N LEU A 15 9.74 10.17 -42.13
CA LEU A 15 10.32 10.26 -40.80
C LEU A 15 10.52 8.81 -40.30
N LEU A 16 11.71 8.27 -40.47
CA LEU A 16 12.20 7.14 -39.72
C LEU A 16 12.32 7.60 -38.26
N ALA A 17 11.28 7.34 -37.45
CA ALA A 17 11.41 7.36 -36.00
C ALA A 17 12.42 6.26 -35.65
N GLY A 18 13.66 6.64 -35.41
CA GLY A 18 14.66 5.77 -34.83
C GLY A 18 14.20 5.33 -33.47
N CYS A 19 13.85 4.05 -33.31
CA CYS A 19 13.81 3.42 -31.99
C CYS A 19 15.23 3.47 -31.42
N GLY A 20 15.57 4.57 -30.76
CA GLY A 20 16.69 4.63 -29.86
C GLY A 20 16.34 3.75 -28.68
N GLY A 21 16.89 2.54 -28.61
CA GLY A 21 16.83 1.67 -27.45
C GLY A 21 17.67 2.25 -26.30
N GLY A 22 17.23 3.39 -25.74
CA GLY A 22 17.72 3.85 -24.45
C GLY A 22 17.12 2.94 -23.38
N SER A 23 17.96 2.35 -22.51
CA SER A 23 17.47 1.69 -21.32
C SER A 23 16.70 2.70 -20.46
N ASP A 24 15.56 2.30 -19.89
CA ASP A 24 14.84 3.11 -18.93
C ASP A 24 15.79 3.58 -17.81
N PRO A 25 15.63 4.81 -17.30
CA PRO A 25 16.53 5.34 -16.29
C PRO A 25 16.41 4.58 -14.98
N LYS A 26 17.52 4.43 -14.28
CA LYS A 26 17.53 3.97 -12.89
C LYS A 26 16.84 4.99 -12.01
N ILE A 27 15.98 4.54 -11.08
CA ILE A 27 15.29 5.40 -10.12
C ILE A 27 15.49 4.91 -8.68
N THR A 28 15.31 5.83 -7.74
CA THR A 28 15.32 5.54 -6.30
C THR A 28 13.98 5.96 -5.70
N VAL A 29 13.41 5.06 -4.92
CA VAL A 29 12.12 5.22 -4.26
C VAL A 29 12.31 5.10 -2.75
N ALA A 30 11.73 6.02 -1.98
CA ALA A 30 11.62 5.86 -0.53
C ALA A 30 10.32 5.12 -0.21
N VAL A 31 10.39 4.01 0.55
CA VAL A 31 9.20 3.27 0.97
C VAL A 31 9.08 3.37 2.48
N ILE A 32 7.92 3.81 2.97
CA ILE A 32 7.57 4.02 4.37
C ILE A 32 6.15 3.51 4.63
N GLY A 33 5.81 3.31 5.89
CA GLY A 33 4.45 2.97 6.34
C GLY A 33 4.36 2.95 7.84
N ASP A 34 3.16 2.79 8.39
CA ASP A 34 2.89 2.65 9.81
C ASP A 34 3.53 3.79 10.62
N MET A 35 3.33 5.02 10.16
CA MET A 35 3.88 6.23 10.76
C MET A 35 3.18 7.51 10.27
N PRO A 36 3.15 8.60 11.13
CA PRO A 36 3.66 8.66 12.49
C PRO A 36 2.72 7.96 13.48
N TYR A 37 3.26 7.29 14.50
CA TYR A 37 2.49 6.57 15.50
C TYR A 37 2.63 7.17 16.90
N GLY A 38 1.49 7.29 17.62
CA GLY A 38 1.45 7.53 19.05
C GLY A 38 1.26 6.24 19.84
N THR A 39 1.71 6.20 21.09
CA THR A 39 1.48 5.10 22.03
C THR A 39 0.21 5.29 22.85
N SER A 40 -0.43 6.45 22.72
CA SER A 40 -1.70 6.85 23.34
C SER A 40 -2.29 8.03 22.55
N PRO A 41 -3.57 8.40 22.77
CA PRO A 41 -4.21 9.54 22.11
C PRO A 41 -3.54 10.90 22.36
N THR A 42 -2.64 10.99 23.33
CA THR A 42 -1.91 12.22 23.66
C THR A 42 -0.42 12.16 23.33
N ASP A 43 0.06 11.02 22.84
CA ASP A 43 1.45 10.89 22.44
C ASP A 43 1.64 11.41 21.02
N THR A 44 2.27 12.55 20.90
CA THR A 44 2.56 13.20 19.63
C THR A 44 4.03 13.11 19.22
N SER A 45 4.80 12.25 19.85
CA SER A 45 6.26 12.23 19.71
C SER A 45 6.70 11.96 18.26
N GLN A 46 6.16 10.93 17.62
CA GLN A 46 6.47 10.66 16.21
C GLN A 46 5.87 11.70 15.26
N PHE A 47 4.64 12.18 15.54
CA PHE A 47 4.02 13.23 14.75
C PHE A 47 4.90 14.51 14.72
N LEU A 48 5.46 14.90 15.87
CA LEU A 48 6.37 16.04 15.97
C LEU A 48 7.74 15.78 15.32
N ALA A 49 8.20 14.54 15.30
CA ALA A 49 9.45 14.14 14.64
C ALA A 49 9.31 13.98 13.11
N ASN A 50 8.08 13.77 12.60
CA ASN A 50 7.83 13.46 11.20
C ASN A 50 8.35 14.52 10.21
N PRO A 51 8.30 15.85 10.45
CA PRO A 51 8.90 16.82 9.56
C PRO A 51 10.44 16.66 9.41
N ALA A 52 11.14 16.26 10.47
CA ALA A 52 12.57 15.99 10.40
C ALA A 52 12.85 14.70 9.60
N PHE A 53 12.03 13.69 9.77
CA PHE A 53 12.07 12.44 9.01
C PHE A 53 11.82 12.69 7.50
N ILE A 54 10.80 13.45 7.14
CA ILE A 54 10.53 13.88 5.76
C ILE A 54 11.73 14.63 5.18
N ASN A 55 12.33 15.53 5.98
CA ASN A 55 13.51 16.28 5.54
C ASN A 55 14.72 15.35 5.30
N ALA A 56 14.92 14.31 6.11
CA ALA A 56 15.99 13.33 5.89
C ALA A 56 15.84 12.59 4.55
N ILE A 57 14.62 12.21 4.18
CA ILE A 57 14.32 11.63 2.86
C ILE A 57 14.57 12.68 1.75
N ASN A 58 14.14 13.93 1.95
CA ASN A 58 14.35 15.01 0.98
C ASN A 58 15.81 15.34 0.73
N LEU A 59 16.70 15.10 1.69
CA LEU A 59 18.14 15.33 1.56
C LEU A 59 18.83 14.28 0.71
N ASP A 60 18.23 13.12 0.47
CA ASP A 60 18.75 12.15 -0.48
C ASP A 60 18.39 12.60 -1.92
N PRO A 61 19.39 13.05 -2.73
CA PRO A 61 19.12 13.61 -4.04
C PRO A 61 18.63 12.60 -5.06
N ASP A 62 18.84 11.31 -4.80
CA ASP A 62 18.45 10.23 -5.71
C ASP A 62 16.96 9.91 -5.61
N VAL A 63 16.31 10.19 -4.47
CA VAL A 63 14.90 9.88 -4.25
C VAL A 63 14.01 10.69 -5.19
N SER A 64 13.30 9.99 -6.07
CA SER A 64 12.40 10.57 -7.07
C SER A 64 10.91 10.26 -6.82
N LEU A 65 10.61 9.34 -5.90
CA LEU A 65 9.26 8.89 -5.55
C LEU A 65 9.25 8.45 -4.08
N VAL A 66 8.11 8.65 -3.41
CA VAL A 66 7.84 8.14 -2.07
C VAL A 66 6.60 7.25 -2.11
N LEU A 67 6.65 6.08 -1.51
CA LEU A 67 5.50 5.19 -1.27
C LEU A 67 5.20 5.16 0.23
N HIS A 68 3.93 5.32 0.59
CA HIS A 68 3.45 5.11 1.97
C HIS A 68 2.41 3.99 1.97
N VAL A 69 2.73 2.88 2.63
CA VAL A 69 1.94 1.64 2.58
C VAL A 69 0.77 1.59 3.57
N GLY A 70 0.36 2.71 4.12
CA GLY A 70 -0.80 2.80 5.02
C GLY A 70 -0.42 3.08 6.46
N ASP A 71 -1.44 3.26 7.28
CA ASP A 71 -1.40 3.59 8.70
C ASP A 71 -0.70 4.91 9.01
N ILE A 72 -1.51 5.95 9.10
CA ILE A 72 -1.06 7.32 9.40
C ILE A 72 -1.14 7.65 10.90
N HIS A 73 -1.70 6.78 11.70
CA HIS A 73 -1.70 6.78 13.16
C HIS A 73 -1.85 5.35 13.69
N SER A 74 -1.64 5.17 14.99
CA SER A 74 -1.75 3.86 15.62
C SER A 74 -3.17 3.53 16.03
N GLY A 75 -3.49 2.24 16.18
CA GLY A 75 -4.71 1.76 16.80
C GLY A 75 -4.84 2.08 18.31
N LYS A 76 -4.16 3.13 18.80
CA LYS A 76 -4.27 3.71 20.15
C LYS A 76 -4.55 5.21 20.11
N GLU A 77 -4.65 5.78 18.94
CA GLU A 77 -4.93 7.20 18.70
C GLU A 77 -6.36 7.36 18.19
N PHE A 78 -6.86 8.58 18.19
CA PHE A 78 -8.23 8.86 17.77
C PHE A 78 -8.31 9.21 16.29
N CYS A 79 -9.33 8.69 15.62
CA CYS A 79 -9.62 9.00 14.21
C CYS A 79 -10.27 10.38 14.08
N THR A 80 -9.45 11.41 13.97
CA THR A 80 -9.96 12.78 13.88
C THR A 80 -9.60 13.45 12.57
N GLU A 81 -10.57 14.18 12.00
CA GLU A 81 -10.34 14.99 10.80
C GLU A 81 -9.16 15.97 10.95
N ALA A 82 -8.96 16.49 12.18
CA ALA A 82 -7.88 17.42 12.46
C ALA A 82 -6.50 16.76 12.33
N TYR A 83 -6.37 15.53 12.81
CA TYR A 83 -5.13 14.74 12.73
C TYR A 83 -4.82 14.39 11.27
N ASP A 84 -5.78 13.83 10.55
CA ASP A 84 -5.62 13.45 9.14
C ASP A 84 -5.17 14.63 8.28
N LYS A 85 -5.82 15.79 8.46
CA LYS A 85 -5.41 17.03 7.78
C LYS A 85 -4.02 17.49 8.15
N ALA A 86 -3.61 17.29 9.41
CA ALA A 86 -2.29 17.68 9.87
C ALA A 86 -1.20 16.80 9.26
N VAL A 87 -1.38 15.47 9.22
CA VAL A 87 -0.46 14.54 8.54
C VAL A 87 -0.39 14.85 7.04
N PHE A 88 -1.53 15.04 6.38
CA PHE A 88 -1.57 15.46 4.98
C PHE A 88 -0.81 16.77 4.74
N GLY A 89 -0.92 17.73 5.69
CA GLY A 89 -0.17 18.98 5.65
C GLY A 89 1.34 18.77 5.69
N GLN A 90 1.81 17.86 6.53
CA GLN A 90 3.24 17.49 6.61
C GLN A 90 3.72 16.83 5.32
N TRP A 91 2.95 15.93 4.72
CA TRP A 91 3.34 15.21 3.51
C TRP A 91 3.52 16.10 2.28
N LYS A 92 2.89 17.29 2.25
CA LYS A 92 3.14 18.29 1.21
C LYS A 92 4.59 18.80 1.19
N ALA A 93 5.35 18.56 2.25
CA ALA A 93 6.76 18.93 2.33
C ALA A 93 7.70 17.93 1.64
N PHE A 94 7.22 16.77 1.19
CA PHE A 94 8.04 15.89 0.37
C PHE A 94 8.42 16.59 -0.94
N ARG A 95 9.71 16.56 -1.28
CA ARG A 95 10.24 17.08 -2.55
C ARG A 95 9.79 16.21 -3.73
N SER A 96 9.75 14.92 -3.52
CA SER A 96 9.29 13.92 -4.48
C SER A 96 7.81 13.63 -4.32
N PRO A 97 7.07 13.28 -5.39
CA PRO A 97 5.67 12.88 -5.27
C PRO A 97 5.53 11.66 -4.36
N LEU A 98 4.42 11.63 -3.61
CA LEU A 98 4.08 10.54 -2.70
C LEU A 98 2.82 9.83 -3.20
N VAL A 99 2.89 8.51 -3.27
CA VAL A 99 1.74 7.64 -3.52
C VAL A 99 1.43 6.88 -2.23
N TYR A 100 0.18 6.98 -1.79
CA TYR A 100 -0.33 6.45 -0.54
C TYR A 100 -1.45 5.45 -0.79
N THR A 101 -1.56 4.43 0.06
CA THR A 101 -2.73 3.56 0.20
C THR A 101 -3.18 3.58 1.65
N PRO A 102 -4.50 3.65 1.96
CA PRO A 102 -4.98 3.62 3.34
C PRO A 102 -4.68 2.31 4.05
N GLY A 103 -4.37 2.41 5.35
CA GLY A 103 -4.30 1.26 6.26
C GLY A 103 -5.64 1.01 6.95
N ASP A 104 -5.64 0.22 8.02
CA ASP A 104 -6.84 -0.04 8.82
C ASP A 104 -7.07 1.01 9.90
N ASN A 105 -6.01 1.55 10.49
CA ASN A 105 -6.13 2.47 11.62
C ASN A 105 -6.86 3.78 11.28
N GLU A 106 -6.66 4.34 10.09
CA GLU A 106 -7.29 5.60 9.70
C GLU A 106 -8.75 5.48 9.28
N TRP A 107 -9.32 4.26 9.20
CA TRP A 107 -10.72 4.11 8.84
C TRP A 107 -11.39 2.83 9.35
N ALA A 108 -10.84 1.63 9.06
CA ALA A 108 -11.48 0.36 9.34
C ALA A 108 -11.63 0.12 10.84
N ASP A 109 -10.63 0.52 11.63
CA ASP A 109 -10.52 0.33 13.07
C ASP A 109 -11.10 1.47 13.91
N CYS A 110 -11.43 2.58 13.32
CA CYS A 110 -12.00 3.76 13.99
C CYS A 110 -13.23 3.45 14.85
N HIS A 111 -13.97 2.37 14.53
CA HIS A 111 -15.11 1.97 15.33
C HIS A 111 -14.74 1.50 16.75
N LYS A 112 -13.48 1.13 16.99
CA LYS A 112 -13.02 0.54 18.25
C LYS A 112 -13.03 1.57 19.36
N ILE A 113 -13.54 1.18 20.55
CA ILE A 113 -13.63 2.10 21.70
C ILE A 113 -12.28 2.64 22.14
N LYS A 114 -11.21 1.85 22.00
CA LYS A 114 -9.84 2.26 22.35
C LYS A 114 -9.28 3.35 21.42
N GLU A 115 -9.85 3.46 20.22
CA GLU A 115 -9.50 4.43 19.21
C GLU A 115 -10.42 5.65 19.15
N GLY A 116 -11.41 5.73 20.06
CA GLY A 116 -12.34 6.86 20.17
C GLY A 116 -13.71 6.64 19.56
N GLY A 117 -13.98 5.46 19.00
CA GLY A 117 -15.26 5.09 18.38
C GLY A 117 -16.37 4.83 19.40
N GLY A 118 -16.78 3.59 19.58
CA GLY A 118 -17.88 3.24 20.47
C GLY A 118 -17.94 1.77 20.83
N SER A 119 -19.00 1.39 21.53
CA SER A 119 -19.27 -0.01 21.84
C SER A 119 -20.75 -0.34 21.67
N TYR A 120 -21.03 -1.54 21.16
CA TYR A 120 -22.39 -2.03 21.03
C TYR A 120 -22.99 -2.34 22.41
N ASN A 121 -24.16 -1.76 22.68
CA ASN A 121 -24.92 -1.98 23.89
C ASN A 121 -26.00 -3.05 23.63
N ALA A 122 -25.77 -4.25 24.13
CA ALA A 122 -26.70 -5.38 23.95
C ALA A 122 -28.08 -5.17 24.57
N ALA A 123 -28.20 -4.34 25.62
CA ALA A 123 -29.48 -4.07 26.27
C ALA A 123 -30.39 -3.13 25.46
N THR A 124 -29.78 -2.24 24.68
CA THR A 124 -30.53 -1.23 23.89
C THR A 124 -30.50 -1.48 22.40
N GLY A 125 -29.57 -2.33 21.92
CA GLY A 125 -29.32 -2.55 20.49
C GLY A 125 -28.68 -1.34 19.79
N LYS A 126 -28.08 -0.40 20.55
CA LYS A 126 -27.49 0.85 20.04
C LYS A 126 -25.99 0.87 20.28
N ILE A 127 -25.33 1.83 19.66
CA ILE A 127 -23.91 2.12 19.92
C ILE A 127 -23.82 3.20 20.99
N ASP A 128 -23.06 2.93 22.04
CA ASP A 128 -22.64 3.89 23.04
C ASP A 128 -21.28 4.46 22.58
N PHE A 129 -21.32 5.67 22.03
CA PHE A 129 -20.12 6.35 21.50
C PHE A 129 -19.21 6.87 22.60
N ALA A 130 -17.89 6.88 22.33
CA ALA A 130 -16.93 7.59 23.16
C ALA A 130 -17.15 9.11 23.02
N LEU A 131 -17.21 9.80 24.19
CA LEU A 131 -17.49 11.22 24.24
C LEU A 131 -16.34 11.98 24.90
N ASP A 132 -16.07 13.18 24.43
CA ASP A 132 -15.16 14.13 25.06
C ASP A 132 -15.79 14.77 26.32
N ALA A 133 -15.03 15.60 27.03
CA ALA A 133 -15.48 16.30 28.25
C ALA A 133 -16.67 17.25 28.00
N LYS A 134 -17.01 17.58 26.76
CA LYS A 134 -18.14 18.43 26.35
C LYS A 134 -19.34 17.62 25.88
N GLY A 135 -19.23 16.28 25.86
CA GLY A 135 -20.27 15.38 25.39
C GLY A 135 -20.37 15.23 23.86
N ALA A 136 -19.35 15.65 23.11
CA ALA A 136 -19.23 15.40 21.69
C ALA A 136 -18.52 14.06 21.42
N GLN A 137 -18.87 13.40 20.33
CA GLN A 137 -18.13 12.21 19.87
C GLN A 137 -16.66 12.57 19.65
N ILE A 138 -15.76 11.70 20.11
CA ILE A 138 -14.32 11.90 20.00
C ILE A 138 -13.90 11.75 18.54
N ASP A 139 -14.22 10.61 17.96
CA ASP A 139 -13.87 10.30 16.58
C ASP A 139 -14.82 10.94 15.58
N TYR A 140 -14.29 11.17 14.39
CA TYR A 140 -15.09 11.62 13.26
C TYR A 140 -16.25 10.64 13.01
N ALA A 141 -17.47 11.18 12.91
CA ALA A 141 -18.70 10.39 12.74
C ALA A 141 -18.88 9.25 13.77
N GLY A 142 -18.32 9.39 15.00
CA GLY A 142 -18.38 8.37 16.03
C GLY A 142 -17.60 7.10 15.69
N GLY A 143 -16.60 7.21 14.84
CA GLY A 143 -15.79 6.09 14.38
C GLY A 143 -16.46 5.22 13.30
N ASP A 144 -17.48 5.70 12.60
CA ASP A 144 -18.07 4.93 11.48
C ASP A 144 -17.02 4.67 10.40
N PRO A 145 -16.67 3.39 10.11
CA PRO A 145 -15.60 3.08 9.18
C PRO A 145 -15.82 3.60 7.76
N VAL A 146 -17.06 3.54 7.25
CA VAL A 146 -17.37 4.05 5.91
C VAL A 146 -17.24 5.56 5.85
N ALA A 147 -17.68 6.26 6.90
CA ALA A 147 -17.54 7.73 6.97
C ALA A 147 -16.07 8.14 7.09
N ASN A 148 -15.26 7.43 7.88
CA ASN A 148 -13.81 7.68 7.98
C ASN A 148 -13.09 7.38 6.66
N LEU A 149 -13.42 6.31 5.95
CA LEU A 149 -12.88 6.05 4.61
C LEU A 149 -13.24 7.18 3.63
N GLN A 150 -14.46 7.74 3.69
CA GLN A 150 -14.82 8.89 2.87
C GLN A 150 -14.05 10.15 3.27
N LEU A 151 -13.78 10.33 4.57
CA LEU A 151 -12.94 11.43 5.06
C LEU A 151 -11.51 11.32 4.51
N VAL A 152 -10.87 10.16 4.64
CA VAL A 152 -9.54 9.87 4.07
C VAL A 152 -9.53 10.16 2.57
N ARG A 153 -10.52 9.67 1.82
CA ARG A 153 -10.67 9.94 0.38
C ARG A 153 -10.77 11.43 0.07
N SER A 154 -11.53 12.17 0.88
CA SER A 154 -11.72 13.62 0.69
C SER A 154 -10.47 14.45 0.95
N ILE A 155 -9.57 13.97 1.81
CA ILE A 155 -8.34 14.68 2.21
C ILE A 155 -7.19 14.29 1.28
N TYR A 156 -6.91 13.01 1.14
CA TYR A 156 -5.70 12.50 0.46
C TYR A 156 -5.89 12.30 -1.03
N PHE A 157 -7.13 12.08 -1.49
CA PHE A 157 -7.47 11.76 -2.88
C PHE A 157 -8.48 12.75 -3.48
N ALA A 158 -8.55 13.98 -2.94
CA ALA A 158 -9.45 15.05 -3.43
C ALA A 158 -9.26 15.37 -4.91
N ALA A 159 -8.11 15.08 -5.48
CA ALA A 159 -7.81 15.23 -6.90
C ALA A 159 -7.41 13.86 -7.50
N PRO A 160 -8.36 12.97 -7.83
CA PRO A 160 -8.07 11.69 -8.45
C PRO A 160 -7.15 11.82 -9.67
N GLY A 161 -6.22 10.88 -9.84
CA GLY A 161 -5.25 10.93 -10.92
C GLY A 161 -4.00 11.76 -10.64
N LYS A 162 -3.76 12.16 -9.38
CA LYS A 162 -2.56 12.88 -8.96
C LYS A 162 -1.96 12.28 -7.69
N ALA A 163 -0.64 12.16 -7.66
CA ALA A 163 0.10 11.87 -6.43
C ALA A 163 0.11 13.09 -5.48
N ILE A 164 0.42 12.86 -4.20
CA ILE A 164 0.49 13.88 -3.16
C ILE A 164 1.85 14.57 -3.21
N GLY A 165 1.89 15.88 -2.94
CA GLY A 165 3.14 16.64 -2.82
C GLY A 165 3.97 16.65 -4.10
N GLY A 166 5.30 16.71 -3.92
CA GLY A 166 6.27 16.78 -5.01
C GLY A 166 6.46 18.18 -5.58
N SER A 167 7.72 18.54 -5.85
CA SER A 167 8.08 19.78 -6.54
C SER A 167 7.56 19.80 -7.98
N THR A 168 7.42 18.61 -8.57
CA THR A 168 6.81 18.39 -9.88
C THR A 168 5.60 17.49 -9.68
N PRO A 169 4.39 17.92 -10.10
CA PRO A 169 3.20 17.08 -10.02
C PRO A 169 3.38 15.78 -10.81
N MET A 170 3.02 14.64 -10.22
CA MET A 170 3.00 13.35 -10.88
C MET A 170 1.56 12.92 -11.14
N ALA A 171 1.28 12.57 -12.39
CA ALA A 171 0.01 11.95 -12.76
C ALA A 171 0.02 10.46 -12.43
N VAL A 172 -1.12 9.95 -12.00
CA VAL A 172 -1.38 8.53 -11.81
C VAL A 172 -2.72 8.17 -12.45
N HIS A 173 -2.96 6.93 -12.76
CA HIS A 173 -4.25 6.44 -13.25
C HIS A 173 -5.07 5.99 -12.05
N SER A 174 -6.24 6.57 -11.83
CA SER A 174 -7.12 6.23 -10.71
C SER A 174 -8.29 5.36 -11.17
N GLN A 175 -8.65 4.35 -10.40
CA GLN A 175 -9.83 3.53 -10.66
C GLN A 175 -11.11 4.37 -10.75
N ALA A 176 -11.16 5.50 -10.04
CA ALA A 176 -12.28 6.44 -10.18
C ALA A 176 -12.46 7.03 -11.58
N GLN A 177 -11.41 7.06 -12.38
CA GLN A 177 -11.39 7.62 -13.74
C GLN A 177 -11.36 6.53 -14.83
N GLU A 178 -10.83 5.35 -14.50
CA GLU A 178 -10.59 4.26 -15.47
C GLU A 178 -11.29 2.95 -15.05
N PHE A 179 -12.43 3.02 -14.40
CA PHE A 179 -13.22 1.84 -14.04
C PHE A 179 -13.87 1.17 -15.27
N ASP A 180 -14.12 -0.13 -15.16
CA ASP A 180 -14.92 -0.85 -16.15
C ASP A 180 -16.36 -0.37 -16.12
N ALA A 181 -16.90 0.02 -17.28
CA ALA A 181 -18.27 0.49 -17.42
C ALA A 181 -19.34 -0.55 -16.98
N ALA A 182 -18.99 -1.84 -16.97
CA ALA A 182 -19.83 -2.91 -16.41
C ALA A 182 -19.93 -2.84 -14.87
N PHE A 183 -18.98 -2.16 -14.21
CA PHE A 183 -18.89 -2.01 -12.75
C PHE A 183 -18.81 -0.54 -12.34
N PRO A 184 -19.83 0.30 -12.61
CA PRO A 184 -19.74 1.75 -12.42
C PRO A 184 -19.59 2.19 -10.96
N ALA A 185 -19.82 1.30 -10.00
CA ALA A 185 -19.58 1.55 -8.58
C ALA A 185 -18.08 1.64 -8.25
N ASP A 186 -17.21 1.07 -9.07
CA ASP A 186 -15.77 1.08 -8.87
C ASP A 186 -15.16 2.49 -8.92
N LYS A 187 -15.88 3.46 -9.50
CA LYS A 187 -15.51 4.89 -9.44
C LYS A 187 -15.36 5.45 -8.01
N ALA A 188 -15.85 4.74 -7.00
CA ALA A 188 -15.71 5.15 -5.60
C ALA A 188 -14.29 4.94 -5.04
N TYR A 189 -13.48 4.07 -5.67
CA TYR A 189 -12.16 3.69 -5.17
C TYR A 189 -11.06 4.59 -5.75
N VAL A 190 -11.06 5.84 -5.32
CA VAL A 190 -10.13 6.90 -5.78
C VAL A 190 -8.68 6.59 -5.38
N GLU A 191 -8.48 5.84 -4.29
CA GLU A 191 -7.21 5.44 -3.70
C GLU A 191 -6.51 4.32 -4.47
N ASN A 192 -7.24 3.56 -5.25
CA ASN A 192 -6.67 2.56 -6.13
C ASN A 192 -6.08 3.24 -7.36
N VAL A 193 -4.77 3.23 -7.48
CA VAL A 193 -4.06 3.85 -8.61
C VAL A 193 -3.06 2.90 -9.23
N TRP A 194 -2.72 3.13 -10.50
CA TRP A 194 -1.53 2.58 -11.13
C TRP A 194 -0.77 3.67 -11.89
N TYR A 195 0.51 3.46 -12.10
CA TYR A 195 1.39 4.34 -12.88
C TYR A 195 2.64 3.57 -13.29
N GLU A 196 3.37 4.11 -14.24
CA GLU A 196 4.62 3.52 -14.74
C GLU A 196 5.80 4.42 -14.46
N GLN A 197 6.87 3.83 -13.97
CA GLN A 197 8.16 4.48 -13.75
C GLN A 197 9.26 3.49 -14.12
N SER A 198 10.20 3.94 -14.97
CA SER A 198 11.41 3.15 -15.27
C SER A 198 11.14 1.74 -15.83
N GLY A 199 10.10 1.59 -16.66
CA GLY A 199 9.70 0.29 -17.22
C GLY A 199 9.12 -0.69 -16.18
N VAL A 200 8.63 -0.17 -15.06
CA VAL A 200 7.95 -0.92 -13.99
C VAL A 200 6.57 -0.32 -13.76
N LEU A 201 5.55 -1.16 -13.72
CA LEU A 201 4.21 -0.75 -13.33
C LEU A 201 4.05 -0.85 -11.82
N PHE A 202 3.53 0.21 -11.21
CA PHE A 202 3.15 0.28 -9.80
C PHE A 202 1.64 0.27 -9.69
N VAL A 203 1.10 -0.48 -8.72
CA VAL A 203 -0.35 -0.51 -8.44
C VAL A 203 -0.60 -0.48 -6.94
N THR A 204 -1.55 0.37 -6.51
CA THR A 204 -2.03 0.41 -5.12
C THR A 204 -3.38 -0.28 -5.01
N LEU A 205 -3.59 -0.94 -3.86
CA LEU A 205 -4.85 -1.58 -3.50
C LEU A 205 -5.20 -1.23 -2.05
N ASN A 206 -6.43 -0.81 -1.80
CA ASN A 206 -6.92 -0.64 -0.43
C ASN A 206 -7.29 -2.02 0.16
N VAL A 207 -6.29 -2.70 0.68
CA VAL A 207 -6.43 -3.95 1.45
C VAL A 207 -5.90 -3.67 2.85
N PRO A 208 -6.77 -3.39 3.83
CA PRO A 208 -6.36 -3.06 5.19
C PRO A 208 -6.02 -4.30 6.00
N GLY A 209 -5.28 -4.12 7.10
CA GLY A 209 -5.09 -5.07 8.17
C GLY A 209 -6.39 -5.55 8.81
N GLY A 210 -6.34 -6.11 10.00
CA GLY A 210 -7.55 -6.56 10.69
C GLY A 210 -8.39 -7.56 9.88
N SER A 211 -7.75 -8.48 9.12
CA SER A 211 -8.43 -9.45 8.26
C SER A 211 -9.32 -8.82 7.19
N ASN A 212 -8.83 -7.78 6.53
CA ASN A 212 -9.57 -7.09 5.47
C ASN A 212 -10.89 -6.44 5.94
N ASN A 213 -10.97 -6.03 7.22
CA ASN A 213 -12.17 -5.45 7.85
C ASN A 213 -13.36 -6.42 7.94
N ASP A 214 -13.12 -7.74 7.99
CA ASP A 214 -14.24 -8.70 7.91
C ASP A 214 -14.37 -9.64 9.13
N THR A 215 -13.40 -9.72 10.04
CA THR A 215 -13.46 -10.58 11.23
C THR A 215 -13.91 -9.88 12.50
N ASP A 216 -13.76 -8.56 12.57
CA ASP A 216 -14.15 -7.75 13.72
C ASP A 216 -15.48 -7.04 13.45
N PRO A 217 -16.63 -7.54 13.98
CA PRO A 217 -17.89 -6.82 13.84
C PRO A 217 -17.77 -5.40 14.42
N TRP A 218 -18.18 -4.41 13.65
CA TRP A 218 -18.04 -3.00 14.04
C TRP A 218 -18.67 -2.72 15.40
N TYR A 219 -17.96 -1.96 16.22
CA TYR A 219 -18.32 -1.59 17.60
C TYR A 219 -18.45 -2.79 18.55
N GLY A 220 -17.88 -3.95 18.23
CA GLY A 220 -18.04 -5.16 19.02
C GLY A 220 -19.47 -5.71 19.00
N ALA A 221 -20.23 -5.46 17.92
CA ALA A 221 -21.55 -6.03 17.72
C ALA A 221 -21.49 -7.58 17.65
N PRO A 222 -22.59 -8.29 17.96
CA PRO A 222 -22.59 -9.75 17.98
C PRO A 222 -22.41 -10.40 16.59
N ALA A 223 -22.55 -9.62 15.51
CA ALA A 223 -22.35 -10.06 14.12
C ALA A 223 -22.03 -8.86 13.23
N MET A 224 -21.41 -9.17 12.09
CA MET A 224 -21.15 -8.21 11.02
C MET A 224 -22.46 -7.57 10.54
N SER A 225 -22.46 -6.25 10.43
CA SER A 225 -23.61 -5.50 9.87
C SER A 225 -23.70 -5.69 8.36
N ALA A 226 -24.89 -5.44 7.80
CA ALA A 226 -25.06 -5.44 6.34
C ALA A 226 -24.18 -4.39 5.64
N ALA A 227 -23.95 -3.24 6.29
CA ALA A 227 -23.07 -2.18 5.78
C ALA A 227 -21.61 -2.64 5.73
N GLN A 228 -21.13 -3.30 6.78
CA GLN A 228 -19.79 -3.88 6.83
C GLN A 228 -19.61 -4.94 5.75
N ALA A 229 -20.53 -5.90 5.66
CA ALA A 229 -20.47 -6.95 4.65
C ALA A 229 -20.47 -6.39 3.21
N GLN A 230 -21.27 -5.35 2.96
CA GLN A 230 -21.31 -4.69 1.67
C GLN A 230 -19.97 -3.97 1.36
N GLU A 231 -19.42 -3.25 2.32
CA GLU A 231 -18.13 -2.56 2.18
C GLU A 231 -17.04 -3.56 1.80
N VAL A 232 -16.82 -4.60 2.62
CA VAL A 232 -15.78 -5.61 2.41
C VAL A 232 -15.92 -6.27 1.05
N SER A 233 -17.14 -6.69 0.70
CA SER A 233 -17.40 -7.36 -0.58
C SER A 233 -17.16 -6.44 -1.78
N ALA A 234 -17.68 -5.22 -1.75
CA ALA A 234 -17.57 -4.29 -2.86
C ALA A 234 -16.13 -3.84 -3.10
N ARG A 235 -15.41 -3.46 -2.03
CA ARG A 235 -14.01 -3.07 -2.10
C ARG A 235 -13.12 -4.22 -2.58
N SER A 236 -13.31 -5.41 -2.04
CA SER A 236 -12.51 -6.57 -2.44
C SER A 236 -12.67 -6.92 -3.92
N GLN A 237 -13.90 -6.86 -4.44
CA GLN A 237 -14.16 -7.09 -5.86
C GLN A 237 -13.55 -6.00 -6.75
N ALA A 238 -13.65 -4.73 -6.35
CA ALA A 238 -13.05 -3.62 -7.07
C ALA A 238 -11.52 -3.72 -7.11
N ASN A 239 -10.88 -4.04 -5.96
CA ASN A 239 -9.43 -4.27 -5.87
C ASN A 239 -8.98 -5.38 -6.81
N ASN A 240 -9.67 -6.52 -6.85
CA ASN A 240 -9.31 -7.64 -7.71
C ASN A 240 -9.43 -7.28 -9.20
N ARG A 241 -10.47 -6.53 -9.59
CA ARG A 241 -10.60 -6.02 -10.98
C ARG A 241 -9.48 -5.05 -11.33
N TRP A 242 -9.15 -4.14 -10.40
CA TRP A 242 -8.07 -3.17 -10.60
C TRP A 242 -6.71 -3.84 -10.73
N LEU A 243 -6.41 -4.81 -9.86
CA LEU A 243 -5.19 -5.61 -9.94
C LEU A 243 -5.06 -6.32 -11.29
N ALA A 244 -6.14 -6.97 -11.74
CA ALA A 244 -6.15 -7.65 -13.04
C ALA A 244 -5.90 -6.67 -14.20
N THR A 245 -6.52 -5.48 -14.15
CA THR A 245 -6.31 -4.41 -15.13
C THR A 245 -4.86 -3.95 -15.15
N ALA A 246 -4.24 -3.73 -13.98
CA ALA A 246 -2.85 -3.32 -13.85
C ALA A 246 -1.90 -4.36 -14.48
N PHE A 247 -2.09 -5.64 -14.20
CA PHE A 247 -1.29 -6.69 -14.83
C PHE A 247 -1.50 -6.80 -16.35
N GLN A 248 -2.72 -6.61 -16.84
CA GLN A 248 -2.97 -6.54 -18.28
C GLN A 248 -2.23 -5.37 -18.95
N ARG A 249 -2.18 -4.21 -18.28
CA ARG A 249 -1.39 -3.06 -18.72
C ARG A 249 0.09 -3.38 -18.76
N ALA A 250 0.64 -3.93 -17.67
CA ALA A 250 2.04 -4.32 -17.60
C ALA A 250 2.45 -5.30 -18.71
N MET A 251 1.59 -6.27 -19.03
CA MET A 251 1.81 -7.18 -20.14
C MET A 251 1.75 -6.48 -21.50
N SER A 252 0.76 -5.60 -21.69
CA SER A 252 0.57 -4.88 -22.97
C SER A 252 1.70 -3.90 -23.26
N ASN A 253 2.22 -3.24 -22.21
CA ASN A 253 3.32 -2.28 -22.30
C ASN A 253 4.70 -2.97 -22.30
N ALA A 254 4.73 -4.28 -22.11
CA ALA A 254 5.94 -5.09 -21.99
C ALA A 254 6.81 -4.71 -20.78
N ASP A 255 6.19 -4.17 -19.71
CA ASP A 255 6.90 -3.80 -18.48
C ASP A 255 7.81 -4.92 -17.98
N ARG A 256 8.91 -4.54 -17.34
CA ARG A 256 9.93 -5.47 -16.86
C ARG A 256 9.58 -6.08 -15.51
N ALA A 257 8.77 -5.38 -14.70
CA ALA A 257 8.33 -5.82 -13.39
C ALA A 257 7.02 -5.12 -12.99
N VAL A 258 6.39 -5.62 -11.93
CA VAL A 258 5.25 -4.98 -11.26
C VAL A 258 5.58 -4.77 -9.79
N VAL A 259 5.22 -3.60 -9.23
CA VAL A 259 5.22 -3.31 -7.81
C VAL A 259 3.78 -3.20 -7.33
N ILE A 260 3.40 -3.99 -6.33
CA ILE A 260 2.11 -3.93 -5.64
C ILE A 260 2.33 -3.22 -4.30
N GLN A 261 1.46 -2.27 -3.97
CA GLN A 261 1.44 -1.55 -2.71
C GLN A 261 0.08 -1.73 -2.04
N LEU A 262 0.07 -2.24 -0.83
CA LEU A 262 -1.10 -2.35 0.04
C LEU A 262 -0.67 -2.29 1.51
N GLN A 263 -1.61 -2.21 2.49
CA GLN A 263 -1.20 -2.10 3.88
C GLN A 263 -1.10 -3.46 4.56
N ALA A 264 -2.06 -4.35 4.38
CA ALA A 264 -2.17 -5.60 5.14
C ALA A 264 -0.94 -6.50 5.04
N ASP A 265 -0.42 -7.00 6.16
CA ASP A 265 0.43 -8.19 6.15
C ASP A 265 -0.43 -9.46 6.09
N MET A 266 -0.81 -9.84 4.88
CA MET A 266 -1.75 -10.93 4.62
C MET A 266 -1.30 -12.31 5.13
N TRP A 267 -0.07 -12.46 5.57
CA TRP A 267 0.51 -13.71 6.08
C TRP A 267 0.91 -13.64 7.54
N ASP A 268 0.75 -12.49 8.18
CA ASP A 268 0.88 -12.38 9.63
C ASP A 268 -0.38 -12.94 10.30
N LEU A 269 -0.19 -13.72 11.34
CA LEU A 269 -1.30 -14.27 12.10
C LEU A 269 -1.82 -13.31 13.16
N ASP A 270 -1.07 -12.26 13.47
CA ASP A 270 -1.38 -11.27 14.52
C ASP A 270 -1.93 -11.92 15.83
N GLY A 271 -1.29 -13.01 16.23
CA GLY A 271 -1.74 -13.83 17.36
C GLY A 271 -2.99 -14.69 17.12
N ALA A 272 -3.59 -14.61 15.93
CA ALA A 272 -4.75 -15.38 15.56
C ALA A 272 -4.39 -16.80 15.04
N ALA A 273 -5.39 -17.62 14.78
CA ALA A 273 -5.20 -18.92 14.14
C ALA A 273 -4.83 -18.75 12.65
N PRO A 274 -4.19 -19.77 12.01
CA PRO A 274 -3.90 -19.75 10.58
C PRO A 274 -5.12 -19.49 9.68
N SER A 275 -6.35 -19.76 10.20
CA SER A 275 -7.59 -19.38 9.53
C SER A 275 -7.74 -17.87 9.28
N HIS A 276 -7.02 -17.01 10.02
CA HIS A 276 -6.97 -15.57 9.80
C HIS A 276 -6.52 -15.23 8.37
N VAL A 277 -5.51 -15.94 7.87
CA VAL A 277 -5.01 -15.76 6.49
C VAL A 277 -6.07 -16.04 5.43
N THR A 278 -7.11 -16.83 5.77
CA THR A 278 -8.18 -17.18 4.81
C THR A 278 -8.98 -15.97 4.34
N GLN A 279 -9.04 -14.90 5.13
CA GLN A 279 -9.76 -13.68 4.77
C GLN A 279 -9.09 -12.93 3.62
N TYR A 280 -7.78 -13.13 3.46
CA TYR A 280 -7.01 -12.57 2.35
C TYR A 280 -6.90 -13.50 1.15
N LYS A 281 -7.46 -14.71 1.22
CA LYS A 281 -7.27 -15.73 0.18
C LYS A 281 -7.56 -15.23 -1.23
N GLN A 282 -8.62 -14.44 -1.40
CA GLN A 282 -8.99 -13.90 -2.71
C GLN A 282 -7.91 -13.00 -3.33
N PHE A 283 -7.20 -12.21 -2.51
CA PHE A 283 -6.10 -11.36 -2.96
C PHE A 283 -4.84 -12.18 -3.21
N ILE A 284 -4.54 -13.12 -2.31
CA ILE A 284 -3.40 -14.03 -2.45
C ILE A 284 -3.53 -14.85 -3.74
N ASP A 285 -4.72 -15.42 -4.01
CA ASP A 285 -5.01 -16.14 -5.24
C ASP A 285 -4.85 -15.24 -6.49
N ALA A 286 -5.38 -14.01 -6.44
CA ALA A 286 -5.29 -13.07 -7.54
C ALA A 286 -3.84 -12.66 -7.81
N ILE A 287 -3.08 -12.33 -6.77
CA ILE A 287 -1.65 -11.99 -6.88
C ILE A 287 -0.87 -13.17 -7.47
N ALA A 288 -1.05 -14.38 -6.90
CA ALA A 288 -0.36 -15.59 -7.36
C ALA A 288 -0.66 -15.90 -8.84
N SER A 289 -1.93 -15.80 -9.25
CA SER A 289 -2.35 -16.07 -10.63
C SER A 289 -1.81 -15.03 -11.61
N ASN A 290 -1.93 -13.74 -11.28
CA ASN A 290 -1.43 -12.66 -12.13
C ASN A 290 0.10 -12.68 -12.23
N ALA A 291 0.82 -12.91 -11.12
CA ALA A 291 2.27 -13.01 -11.13
C ALA A 291 2.76 -14.17 -12.04
N LYS A 292 2.13 -15.34 -11.92
CA LYS A 292 2.43 -16.48 -12.82
C LYS A 292 2.18 -16.14 -14.29
N ALA A 293 1.06 -15.51 -14.60
CA ALA A 293 0.71 -15.13 -15.97
C ALA A 293 1.66 -14.07 -16.52
N PHE A 294 2.08 -13.11 -15.71
CA PHE A 294 3.03 -12.07 -16.09
C PHE A 294 4.43 -12.62 -16.33
N GLY A 295 4.88 -13.61 -15.55
CA GLY A 295 6.13 -14.35 -15.76
C GLY A 295 7.41 -13.56 -15.51
N LYS A 296 7.31 -12.27 -15.08
CA LYS A 296 8.43 -11.39 -14.74
C LYS A 296 8.34 -10.99 -13.25
N PRO A 297 9.37 -10.35 -12.65
CA PRO A 297 9.38 -10.03 -11.22
C PRO A 297 8.16 -9.22 -10.77
N VAL A 298 7.56 -9.65 -9.65
CA VAL A 298 6.47 -8.96 -8.95
C VAL A 298 6.92 -8.74 -7.52
N LEU A 299 7.03 -7.48 -7.10
CA LEU A 299 7.42 -7.08 -5.74
C LEU A 299 6.22 -6.48 -5.03
N LEU A 300 5.91 -6.98 -3.83
CA LEU A 300 4.86 -6.43 -2.98
C LEU A 300 5.50 -5.69 -1.80
N PHE A 301 5.03 -4.46 -1.55
CA PHE A 301 5.29 -3.73 -0.30
C PHE A 301 4.02 -3.68 0.54
N ASN A 302 4.18 -3.98 1.84
CA ASN A 302 3.12 -3.85 2.84
C ASN A 302 3.66 -3.34 4.18
N GLY A 303 2.75 -2.94 5.09
CA GLY A 303 2.98 -2.54 6.47
C GLY A 303 2.34 -3.50 7.45
N ASP A 304 1.51 -2.97 8.38
CA ASP A 304 0.62 -3.66 9.31
C ASP A 304 1.33 -4.34 10.49
N SER A 305 2.15 -5.34 10.24
CA SER A 305 2.89 -6.05 11.30
C SER A 305 4.05 -5.25 11.93
N HIS A 306 4.43 -4.11 11.34
CA HIS A 306 5.48 -3.20 11.83
C HIS A 306 6.88 -3.79 11.89
N VAL A 307 7.08 -5.00 11.42
CA VAL A 307 8.32 -5.77 11.51
C VAL A 307 8.91 -5.91 10.12
N TYR A 308 10.12 -5.37 9.91
CA TYR A 308 10.78 -5.56 8.64
C TYR A 308 10.93 -7.04 8.31
N ARG A 309 10.46 -7.41 7.13
CA ARG A 309 10.56 -8.76 6.59
C ARG A 309 10.79 -8.68 5.08
N SER A 310 11.59 -9.63 4.58
CA SER A 310 11.82 -9.80 3.15
C SER A 310 11.77 -11.29 2.84
N ASP A 311 10.80 -11.72 2.04
CA ASP A 311 10.50 -13.13 1.81
C ASP A 311 9.70 -13.36 0.52
N ASN A 312 9.42 -14.64 0.24
CA ASN A 312 8.41 -15.04 -0.73
C ASN A 312 7.42 -16.03 -0.08
N PRO A 313 6.31 -15.55 0.49
CA PRO A 313 5.31 -16.42 1.14
C PRO A 313 4.51 -17.28 0.15
N LEU A 314 4.76 -17.16 -1.15
CA LEU A 314 4.14 -17.97 -2.20
C LEU A 314 5.07 -19.07 -2.74
N MET A 315 6.21 -19.32 -2.08
CA MET A 315 7.15 -20.37 -2.52
C MET A 315 7.86 -21.02 -1.33
N ALA A 316 7.71 -22.32 -1.17
CA ALA A 316 8.41 -23.08 -0.14
C ALA A 316 9.93 -22.98 -0.30
N GLY A 317 10.63 -22.74 0.82
CA GLY A 317 12.09 -22.68 0.85
C GLY A 317 12.71 -21.47 0.16
N ALA A 318 11.93 -20.46 -0.17
CA ALA A 318 12.46 -19.20 -0.65
C ALA A 318 13.31 -18.50 0.43
N PRO A 319 14.27 -17.63 0.04
CA PRO A 319 14.98 -16.81 1.00
C PRO A 319 14.00 -15.97 1.85
N CYS A 320 14.22 -15.98 3.18
CA CYS A 320 13.40 -15.27 4.13
C CYS A 320 14.28 -14.70 5.24
N VAL A 321 14.14 -13.38 5.47
CA VAL A 321 14.74 -12.68 6.62
C VAL A 321 13.71 -11.85 7.33
N ILE A 322 13.86 -11.71 8.65
CA ILE A 322 12.99 -10.91 9.52
C ILE A 322 13.81 -10.19 10.57
N GLU A 323 13.45 -8.98 10.95
CA GLU A 323 14.03 -8.33 12.13
C GLU A 323 13.48 -8.96 13.40
N THR A 324 14.36 -9.14 14.40
CA THR A 324 14.03 -9.80 15.66
C THR A 324 13.75 -8.84 16.80
N ALA A 325 13.99 -7.56 16.59
CA ALA A 325 13.68 -6.46 17.49
C ALA A 325 13.68 -5.15 16.66
N PRO A 326 12.98 -4.09 17.12
CA PRO A 326 12.93 -2.81 16.42
C PRO A 326 14.32 -2.28 16.05
N GLY A 327 14.53 -2.06 14.75
CA GLY A 327 15.80 -1.57 14.22
C GLY A 327 16.97 -2.57 14.25
N ALA A 328 16.76 -3.81 14.64
CA ALA A 328 17.81 -4.85 14.61
C ALA A 328 18.17 -5.24 13.16
N THR A 329 19.36 -5.82 12.99
CA THR A 329 19.70 -6.49 11.73
C THR A 329 18.79 -7.68 11.52
N ALA A 330 18.23 -7.83 10.32
CA ALA A 330 17.39 -8.96 10.00
C ALA A 330 18.20 -10.27 10.01
N ALA A 331 17.58 -11.33 10.51
CA ALA A 331 18.13 -12.69 10.55
C ALA A 331 17.31 -13.63 9.66
N PRO A 332 17.88 -14.76 9.18
CA PRO A 332 17.12 -15.76 8.45
C PRO A 332 15.92 -16.27 9.25
N CYS A 333 14.75 -16.39 8.63
CA CYS A 333 13.50 -16.76 9.32
C CYS A 333 13.58 -18.10 10.07
N ASN A 334 14.31 -19.07 9.54
CA ASN A 334 14.47 -20.39 10.18
C ASN A 334 15.35 -20.39 11.45
N THR A 335 16.05 -19.28 11.72
CA THR A 335 16.88 -19.10 12.92
C THR A 335 16.41 -17.97 13.81
N ALA A 336 15.47 -17.15 13.33
CA ALA A 336 14.95 -16.00 14.05
C ALA A 336 14.02 -16.44 15.19
N SER A 337 14.15 -15.79 16.35
CA SER A 337 13.16 -15.84 17.41
C SER A 337 12.21 -14.64 17.21
N VAL A 338 10.96 -14.91 16.87
CA VAL A 338 9.93 -13.90 16.68
C VAL A 338 8.89 -13.99 17.80
N PRO A 339 8.12 -12.92 18.08
CA PRO A 339 7.00 -12.99 19.00
C PRO A 339 6.04 -14.12 18.62
N ALA A 340 5.51 -14.83 19.61
CA ALA A 340 4.57 -15.93 19.37
C ALA A 340 3.30 -15.50 18.60
N ALA A 341 2.98 -14.20 18.64
CA ALA A 341 1.85 -13.60 17.94
C ALA A 341 1.98 -13.66 16.40
N THR A 342 3.21 -13.68 15.88
CA THR A 342 3.45 -13.68 14.41
C THR A 342 3.44 -15.08 13.78
N GLY A 343 3.15 -16.12 14.57
CA GLY A 343 3.11 -17.51 14.07
C GLY A 343 4.49 -18.07 13.71
N ASN A 344 4.58 -18.81 12.61
CA ASN A 344 5.87 -19.31 12.13
C ASN A 344 6.66 -18.17 11.49
N PRO A 345 7.97 -18.03 11.79
CA PRO A 345 8.81 -17.00 11.16
C PRO A 345 8.87 -17.11 9.62
N ASP A 346 8.75 -18.32 9.07
CA ASP A 346 8.57 -18.54 7.63
C ASP A 346 7.08 -18.43 7.29
N PRO A 347 6.63 -17.34 6.65
CA PRO A 347 5.21 -17.08 6.40
C PRO A 347 4.59 -18.07 5.41
N TYR A 348 5.38 -18.75 4.57
CA TYR A 348 4.87 -19.83 3.73
C TYR A 348 4.24 -20.94 4.58
N LEU A 349 4.76 -21.20 5.77
CA LEU A 349 4.25 -22.24 6.66
C LEU A 349 2.97 -21.82 7.40
N ASN A 350 2.61 -20.55 7.36
CA ASN A 350 1.38 -20.04 7.98
C ASN A 350 0.16 -20.18 7.07
N GLN A 351 0.35 -20.44 5.77
CA GLN A 351 -0.74 -20.51 4.80
C GLN A 351 -0.89 -21.94 4.25
N PRO A 352 -2.14 -22.43 4.09
CA PRO A 352 -2.40 -23.85 3.75
C PRO A 352 -2.44 -24.17 2.25
N TYR A 353 -2.13 -23.22 1.35
CA TYR A 353 -2.56 -23.29 -0.05
C TYR A 353 -1.55 -23.85 -1.02
N GLY A 354 -0.30 -24.09 -0.60
CA GLY A 354 0.71 -24.77 -1.41
C GLY A 354 1.09 -24.06 -2.71
N TYR A 355 1.18 -22.72 -2.70
CA TYR A 355 1.59 -21.95 -3.86
C TYR A 355 3.03 -22.25 -4.28
N ASN A 356 3.33 -22.00 -5.57
CA ASN A 356 4.67 -21.99 -6.14
C ASN A 356 4.77 -20.87 -7.17
N VAL A 357 5.23 -19.68 -6.73
CA VAL A 357 5.34 -18.46 -7.53
C VAL A 357 6.74 -17.88 -7.38
N PRO A 358 7.74 -18.42 -8.09
CA PRO A 358 9.14 -18.02 -7.89
C PRO A 358 9.45 -16.58 -8.34
N ASN A 359 8.60 -15.99 -9.17
CA ASN A 359 8.72 -14.61 -9.63
C ASN A 359 7.96 -13.60 -8.76
N PHE A 360 7.62 -13.95 -7.54
CA PHE A 360 7.04 -13.07 -6.53
C PHE A 360 8.01 -12.86 -5.36
N HIS A 361 8.01 -11.68 -4.78
CA HIS A 361 8.72 -11.35 -3.55
C HIS A 361 7.94 -10.31 -2.76
N ARG A 362 8.06 -10.33 -1.43
CA ARG A 362 7.42 -9.38 -0.54
C ARG A 362 8.43 -8.70 0.37
N VAL A 363 8.21 -7.41 0.63
CA VAL A 363 8.91 -6.66 1.68
C VAL A 363 7.88 -5.99 2.57
N THR A 364 7.83 -6.39 3.85
CA THR A 364 7.11 -5.68 4.90
C THR A 364 8.02 -4.58 5.45
N VAL A 365 7.53 -3.35 5.52
CA VAL A 365 8.30 -2.24 6.05
C VAL A 365 8.35 -2.27 7.57
N HIS A 366 9.46 -1.80 8.13
CA HIS A 366 9.51 -1.46 9.54
C HIS A 366 8.71 -0.18 9.78
N GLY A 367 7.86 -0.19 10.80
CA GLY A 367 7.01 0.95 11.15
C GLY A 367 6.74 1.05 12.65
N SER A 368 5.93 2.01 13.06
CA SER A 368 5.40 2.25 14.39
C SER A 368 6.40 2.45 15.53
N THR A 369 7.56 1.83 15.49
CA THR A 369 8.56 1.82 16.58
C THR A 369 9.82 2.57 16.20
N THR A 370 10.55 3.05 17.24
CA THR A 370 11.86 3.68 17.04
C THR A 370 12.97 2.63 17.03
N PRO A 371 14.05 2.86 16.24
CA PRO A 371 14.31 4.02 15.41
C PRO A 371 13.40 4.04 14.17
N LEU A 372 12.89 5.23 13.80
CA LEU A 372 12.22 5.40 12.51
C LEU A 372 13.20 5.09 11.38
N GLU A 373 12.71 4.45 10.34
CA GLU A 373 13.51 4.14 9.16
C GLU A 373 12.67 4.14 7.89
N TRP A 374 13.32 4.20 6.77
CA TRP A 374 12.71 4.03 5.46
C TRP A 374 13.51 3.06 4.61
N LEU A 375 12.86 2.41 3.66
CA LEU A 375 13.55 1.59 2.67
C LEU A 375 13.98 2.47 1.51
N LYS A 376 15.27 2.50 1.21
CA LYS A 376 15.80 3.06 -0.04
C LYS A 376 15.77 1.97 -1.09
N LEU A 377 14.70 1.93 -1.88
CA LEU A 377 14.53 1.03 -3.00
C LEU A 377 15.20 1.64 -4.24
N THR A 378 16.08 0.90 -4.86
CA THR A 378 16.65 1.22 -6.16
C THR A 378 16.05 0.29 -7.21
N ILE A 379 15.57 0.84 -8.31
CA ILE A 379 15.06 0.12 -9.48
C ILE A 379 16.02 0.37 -10.62
N ASP A 380 16.68 -0.69 -11.08
CA ASP A 380 17.60 -0.64 -12.20
C ASP A 380 17.12 -1.60 -13.29
N PRO A 381 16.41 -1.09 -14.32
CA PRO A 381 15.86 -1.93 -15.37
C PRO A 381 16.93 -2.64 -16.22
N ALA A 382 18.17 -2.18 -16.17
CA ALA A 382 19.29 -2.79 -16.87
C ALA A 382 20.04 -3.84 -16.03
N ALA A 383 19.72 -3.96 -14.73
CA ALA A 383 20.38 -4.93 -13.86
C ALA A 383 19.98 -6.37 -14.23
N ASP A 384 20.93 -7.26 -14.06
CA ASP A 384 20.64 -8.70 -14.10
C ASP A 384 19.69 -9.09 -12.95
N ALA A 385 18.90 -10.14 -13.18
CA ALA A 385 17.96 -10.63 -12.18
C ALA A 385 18.71 -11.02 -10.89
N ALA A 386 18.49 -10.25 -9.83
CA ALA A 386 18.98 -10.56 -8.49
C ALA A 386 17.93 -11.37 -7.71
N ASN A 387 18.39 -12.16 -6.74
CA ASN A 387 17.51 -12.85 -5.80
C ASN A 387 18.23 -13.02 -4.46
N GLY A 388 17.74 -12.37 -3.42
CA GLY A 388 18.37 -12.36 -2.10
C GLY A 388 17.49 -11.71 -1.04
N ALA A 389 18.08 -11.43 0.11
CA ALA A 389 17.39 -10.82 1.25
C ALA A 389 17.09 -9.31 1.06
N ASP A 390 17.79 -8.66 0.16
CA ASP A 390 17.73 -7.22 -0.12
C ASP A 390 17.71 -6.90 -1.62
N ALA A 391 17.45 -7.91 -2.45
CA ALA A 391 17.39 -7.78 -3.89
C ALA A 391 16.44 -8.80 -4.53
N PHE A 392 15.69 -8.38 -5.56
CA PHE A 392 14.82 -9.25 -6.34
C PHE A 392 14.57 -8.68 -7.74
N GLY A 393 14.92 -9.42 -8.78
CA GLY A 393 14.81 -8.93 -10.17
C GLY A 393 15.55 -7.60 -10.36
N PRO A 394 14.91 -6.54 -10.87
CA PRO A 394 15.52 -5.22 -11.04
C PRO A 394 15.56 -4.39 -9.75
N PHE A 395 15.13 -4.94 -8.64
CA PHE A 395 14.95 -4.26 -7.37
C PHE A 395 16.11 -4.55 -6.41
N ASN A 396 16.64 -3.50 -5.76
CA ASN A 396 17.56 -3.60 -4.62
C ASN A 396 17.11 -2.61 -3.57
N TRP A 397 17.15 -2.97 -2.30
CA TRP A 397 16.75 -2.07 -1.22
C TRP A 397 17.69 -2.15 -0.03
N LYS A 398 17.67 -1.11 0.75
CA LYS A 398 18.35 -1.06 2.04
C LYS A 398 17.52 -0.28 3.06
N ARG A 399 17.62 -0.66 4.31
CA ARG A 399 17.04 0.06 5.44
C ARG A 399 17.90 1.28 5.74
N VAL A 400 17.31 2.45 5.84
CA VAL A 400 17.97 3.72 6.13
C VAL A 400 17.37 4.31 7.40
N LYS A 401 18.22 4.56 8.39
CA LYS A 401 17.86 5.27 9.63
C LYS A 401 18.33 6.70 9.47
N PRO A 402 17.43 7.69 9.57
CA PRO A 402 17.78 9.11 9.45
C PRO A 402 18.56 9.63 10.64
#